data_37f887e44bc95e8fe891f0af7cccbfe3
#
_entry.id   37f887e44bc95e8fe891f0af7cccbfe3
#
_cell.length_a   1.000
_cell.length_b   1.000
_cell.length_c   1.000
_cell.angle_alpha   90.00
_cell.angle_beta   90.00
_cell.angle_gamma   90.00
#
_symmetry.space_group_name_H-M   'P 1'
#
loop_
_entity.id
_entity.type
_entity.pdbx_description
1 polymer ?
#
loop_
_entity_poly.entity_id
_entity_poly.type
_entity_poly.pdbx_seq_one_letter_code
_entity_poly.pdbx_strand_id
1 'polypeptide(L)'
;IAEIDLLDETEHAAIAAANRTTTALPLRDVAALLEETAKARGPLAAVRCGDRQYSHSDINDAANRVASGLRGRIGNGKSHPRIAICLPRSENLVIAILAVLKLGGHYVPLDPGHPAERRSLILEDCKPDIILVSEADDDAAKAAYPAACMAIEPLLRATGSFGHPHRETLPDHLASLIYTSGSSGRPKGVPLPPTSLVPLL
;
A
#
# COMPACT_ATOMS: atom_id res chain seq x y z
N ILE A 1 -32.52 16.85 -22.50
CA ILE A 1 -32.05 18.23 -22.36
C ILE A 1 -30.69 18.23 -23.02
N ALA A 2 -30.55 18.93 -24.18
CA ALA A 2 -29.23 19.08 -24.81
C ALA A 2 -28.29 19.76 -23.83
N GLU A 3 -27.05 19.27 -23.77
CA GLU A 3 -25.99 19.93 -23.02
C GLU A 3 -25.84 21.36 -23.57
N ILE A 4 -26.20 22.32 -22.77
CA ILE A 4 -25.97 23.73 -23.11
C ILE A 4 -24.54 24.00 -22.65
N ASP A 5 -23.65 24.20 -23.62
CA ASP A 5 -22.30 24.66 -23.32
C ASP A 5 -22.37 26.14 -22.93
N LEU A 6 -22.02 26.43 -21.71
CA LEU A 6 -22.04 27.78 -21.14
C LEU A 6 -20.69 28.50 -21.29
N LEU A 7 -19.66 27.81 -21.77
CA LEU A 7 -18.31 28.35 -21.92
C LEU A 7 -18.07 28.70 -23.41
N ASP A 8 -17.37 29.81 -23.62
CA ASP A 8 -16.87 30.16 -24.95
C ASP A 8 -15.54 29.41 -25.26
N GLU A 9 -15.11 29.48 -26.53
CA GLU A 9 -13.87 28.83 -26.98
C GLU A 9 -12.63 29.31 -26.22
N THR A 10 -12.59 30.58 -25.76
CA THR A 10 -11.49 31.16 -25.03
C THR A 10 -11.44 30.57 -23.61
N GLU A 11 -12.59 30.42 -22.98
CA GLU A 11 -12.73 29.81 -21.65
C GLU A 11 -12.37 28.34 -21.69
N HIS A 12 -12.84 27.60 -22.70
CA HIS A 12 -12.43 26.22 -22.92
C HIS A 12 -10.92 26.07 -23.13
N ALA A 13 -10.31 26.95 -23.92
CA ALA A 13 -8.87 26.95 -24.14
C ALA A 13 -8.08 27.27 -22.86
N ALA A 14 -8.57 28.20 -22.05
CA ALA A 14 -7.96 28.55 -20.76
C ALA A 14 -8.01 27.38 -19.78
N ILE A 15 -9.16 26.72 -19.66
CA ILE A 15 -9.33 25.51 -18.83
C ILE A 15 -8.42 24.38 -19.33
N ALA A 16 -8.39 24.12 -20.63
CA ALA A 16 -7.53 23.12 -21.22
C ALA A 16 -6.05 23.42 -20.99
N ALA A 17 -5.64 24.67 -21.07
CA ALA A 17 -4.27 25.11 -20.78
C ALA A 17 -3.91 24.91 -19.31
N ALA A 18 -4.80 25.27 -18.38
CA ALA A 18 -4.60 25.07 -16.95
C ALA A 18 -4.51 23.57 -16.58
N ASN A 19 -5.25 22.72 -17.31
CA ASN A 19 -5.26 21.27 -17.09
C ASN A 19 -4.10 20.53 -17.79
N ARG A 20 -3.22 21.20 -18.53
CA ARG A 20 -2.01 20.62 -19.12
C ARG A 20 -0.95 20.38 -18.05
N THR A 21 -1.27 19.58 -17.06
CA THR A 21 -0.37 19.21 -15.95
C THR A 21 0.34 17.88 -16.20
N THR A 22 0.09 17.23 -17.34
CA THR A 22 0.69 15.95 -17.67
C THR A 22 2.19 16.11 -17.89
N THR A 23 2.99 15.58 -16.98
CA THR A 23 4.44 15.45 -17.13
C THR A 23 4.75 14.01 -17.51
N ALA A 24 5.58 13.80 -18.53
CA ALA A 24 6.09 12.47 -18.86
C ALA A 24 7.03 12.02 -17.74
N LEU A 25 6.53 11.29 -16.78
CA LEU A 25 7.34 10.66 -15.75
C LEU A 25 7.80 9.29 -16.24
N PRO A 26 9.09 8.95 -16.05
CA PRO A 26 9.54 7.61 -16.36
C PRO A 26 8.72 6.61 -15.53
N LEU A 27 8.21 5.58 -16.19
CA LEU A 27 7.60 4.44 -15.51
C LEU A 27 8.69 3.75 -14.68
N ARG A 28 8.74 4.07 -13.40
CA ARG A 28 9.70 3.48 -12.46
C ARG A 28 8.94 2.63 -11.47
N ASP A 29 9.52 1.50 -11.17
CA ASP A 29 9.04 0.64 -10.12
C ASP A 29 9.25 1.30 -8.75
N VAL A 30 8.17 1.45 -7.99
CA VAL A 30 8.21 2.05 -6.65
C VAL A 30 9.16 1.28 -5.72
N ALA A 31 9.18 -0.05 -5.80
CA ALA A 31 10.09 -0.87 -4.99
C ALA A 31 11.56 -0.61 -5.35
N ALA A 32 11.88 -0.48 -6.65
CA ALA A 32 13.23 -0.13 -7.09
C ALA A 32 13.65 1.27 -6.61
N LEU A 33 12.75 2.26 -6.69
CA LEU A 33 12.99 3.62 -6.16
C LEU A 33 13.31 3.62 -4.66
N LEU A 34 12.58 2.82 -3.89
CA LEU A 34 12.80 2.69 -2.46
C LEU A 34 14.17 2.07 -2.15
N GLU A 35 14.59 1.06 -2.91
CA GLU A 35 15.89 0.43 -2.76
C GLU A 35 17.04 1.37 -3.15
N GLU A 36 16.90 2.09 -4.26
CA GLU A 36 17.86 3.13 -4.65
C GLU A 36 18.00 4.20 -3.56
N THR A 37 16.87 4.65 -3.01
CA THR A 37 16.84 5.62 -1.91
C THR A 37 17.52 5.07 -0.66
N ALA A 38 17.27 3.81 -0.30
CA ALA A 38 17.92 3.16 0.84
C ALA A 38 19.44 3.02 0.63
N LYS A 39 19.89 2.74 -0.58
CA LYS A 39 21.32 2.71 -0.94
C LYS A 39 21.96 4.09 -0.86
N ALA A 40 21.28 5.12 -1.39
CA ALA A 40 21.83 6.46 -1.46
C ALA A 40 21.81 7.21 -0.13
N ARG A 41 20.79 6.97 0.71
CA ARG A 41 20.50 7.72 1.94
C ARG A 41 20.49 6.84 3.19
N GLY A 42 21.02 5.62 3.12
CA GLY A 42 20.94 4.57 4.15
C GLY A 42 20.88 5.06 5.60
N PRO A 43 21.90 5.78 6.10
CA PRO A 43 21.97 6.20 7.51
C PRO A 43 21.06 7.40 7.84
N LEU A 44 20.50 8.09 6.82
CA LEU A 44 19.63 9.24 7.08
C LEU A 44 18.27 8.81 7.61
N ALA A 45 17.66 9.69 8.42
CA ALA A 45 16.33 9.46 8.95
C ALA A 45 15.27 9.37 7.84
N ALA A 46 14.49 8.31 7.85
CA ALA A 46 13.38 8.07 6.92
C ALA A 46 12.03 8.22 7.61
N VAL A 47 11.88 7.66 8.82
CA VAL A 47 10.61 7.64 9.56
C VAL A 47 10.86 8.05 11.01
N ARG A 48 10.00 8.90 11.55
CA ARG A 48 9.94 9.21 12.97
C ARG A 48 8.57 8.82 13.52
N CYS A 49 8.56 8.08 14.61
CA CYS A 49 7.34 7.69 15.32
C CYS A 49 7.51 7.93 16.82
N GLY A 50 6.89 8.99 17.34
CA GLY A 50 7.16 9.49 18.68
C GLY A 50 8.65 9.86 18.83
N ASP A 51 9.30 9.32 19.85
CA ASP A 51 10.73 9.55 20.12
C ASP A 51 11.66 8.62 19.33
N ARG A 52 11.11 7.62 18.63
CA ARG A 52 11.88 6.67 17.83
C ARG A 52 12.10 7.22 16.42
N GLN A 53 13.32 7.04 15.92
CA GLN A 53 13.71 7.41 14.57
C GLN A 53 14.32 6.21 13.87
N TYR A 54 13.95 6.01 12.62
CA TYR A 54 14.40 4.90 11.79
C TYR A 54 15.08 5.46 10.54
N SER A 55 16.22 4.90 10.18
CA SER A 55 16.93 5.25 8.94
C SER A 55 16.26 4.61 7.71
N HIS A 56 16.68 5.05 6.53
CA HIS A 56 16.26 4.41 5.28
C HIS A 56 16.68 2.93 5.22
N SER A 57 17.87 2.60 5.73
CA SER A 57 18.32 1.21 5.82
C SER A 57 17.44 0.38 6.76
N ASP A 58 17.14 0.91 7.96
CA ASP A 58 16.32 0.18 8.95
C ASP A 58 14.94 -0.18 8.36
N ILE A 59 14.29 0.81 7.72
CA ILE A 59 12.98 0.61 7.10
C ILE A 59 13.06 -0.37 5.94
N ASN A 60 14.08 -0.25 5.08
CA ASN A 60 14.27 -1.14 3.94
C ASN A 60 14.49 -2.60 4.39
N ASP A 61 15.35 -2.82 5.37
CA ASP A 61 15.67 -4.15 5.88
C ASP A 61 14.47 -4.79 6.60
N ALA A 62 13.71 -3.99 7.35
CA ALA A 62 12.47 -4.44 7.96
C ALA A 62 11.42 -4.81 6.90
N ALA A 63 11.28 -3.99 5.84
CA ALA A 63 10.37 -4.30 4.74
C ALA A 63 10.77 -5.58 3.98
N ASN A 64 12.08 -5.84 3.79
CA ASN A 64 12.58 -7.08 3.19
C ASN A 64 12.23 -8.31 4.04
N ARG A 65 12.38 -8.23 5.38
CA ARG A 65 11.99 -9.31 6.30
C ARG A 65 10.50 -9.61 6.18
N VAL A 66 9.66 -8.58 6.28
CA VAL A 66 8.20 -8.73 6.19
C VAL A 66 7.80 -9.28 4.83
N ALA A 67 8.34 -8.76 3.73
CA ALA A 67 8.05 -9.24 2.38
C ALA A 67 8.44 -10.72 2.20
N SER A 68 9.59 -11.14 2.73
CA SER A 68 10.02 -12.55 2.69
C SER A 68 9.04 -13.45 3.45
N GLY A 69 8.61 -13.05 4.64
CA GLY A 69 7.63 -13.80 5.43
C GLY A 69 6.25 -13.91 4.74
N LEU A 70 5.77 -12.81 4.14
CA LEU A 70 4.56 -12.79 3.35
C LEU A 70 4.66 -13.73 2.15
N ARG A 71 5.79 -13.71 1.42
CA ARG A 71 6.03 -14.62 0.30
C ARG A 71 5.98 -16.08 0.72
N GLY A 72 6.60 -16.41 1.86
CA GLY A 72 6.54 -17.77 2.42
C GLY A 72 5.11 -18.24 2.68
N ARG A 73 4.21 -17.35 3.10
CA ARG A 73 2.81 -17.67 3.37
C ARG A 73 1.96 -17.78 2.11
N ILE A 74 2.19 -16.90 1.12
CA ILE A 74 1.43 -16.85 -0.13
C ILE A 74 1.89 -17.95 -1.11
N GLY A 75 3.17 -18.33 -1.03
CA GLY A 75 3.78 -19.23 -2.00
C GLY A 75 4.15 -18.54 -3.32
N ASN A 76 4.85 -19.27 -4.20
CA ASN A 76 5.39 -18.73 -5.45
C ASN A 76 4.35 -18.59 -6.59
N GLY A 77 3.15 -19.13 -6.41
CA GLY A 77 2.14 -19.21 -7.48
C GLY A 77 1.37 -17.91 -7.74
N LYS A 78 1.38 -16.96 -6.80
CA LYS A 78 0.60 -15.73 -6.92
C LYS A 78 1.50 -14.53 -7.26
N SER A 79 1.27 -13.94 -8.42
CA SER A 79 2.10 -12.83 -8.94
C SER A 79 1.77 -11.48 -8.30
N HIS A 80 0.49 -11.21 -7.97
CA HIS A 80 0.02 -9.92 -7.46
C HIS A 80 -0.87 -10.12 -6.23
N PRO A 81 -0.28 -10.39 -5.04
CA PRO A 81 -1.07 -10.64 -3.85
C PRO A 81 -1.78 -9.38 -3.37
N ARG A 82 -3.00 -9.55 -2.87
CA ARG A 82 -3.79 -8.53 -2.21
C ARG A 82 -3.63 -8.66 -0.71
N ILE A 83 -3.05 -7.64 -0.09
CA ILE A 83 -2.76 -7.66 1.35
C ILE A 83 -3.55 -6.55 2.03
N ALA A 84 -4.49 -6.93 2.89
CA ALA A 84 -5.12 -5.97 3.78
C ALA A 84 -4.16 -5.64 4.93
N ILE A 85 -4.02 -4.36 5.26
CA ILE A 85 -3.14 -3.88 6.33
C ILE A 85 -4.02 -3.21 7.39
N CYS A 86 -4.22 -3.90 8.51
CA CYS A 86 -4.97 -3.40 9.67
C CYS A 86 -3.98 -3.12 10.81
N LEU A 87 -3.27 -2.02 10.70
CA LEU A 87 -2.25 -1.59 11.65
C LEU A 87 -2.51 -0.13 12.07
N PRO A 88 -2.21 0.23 13.33
CA PRO A 88 -2.24 1.61 13.76
C PRO A 88 -1.18 2.44 13.04
N ARG A 89 -1.32 3.76 13.08
CA ARG A 89 -0.33 4.70 12.52
C ARG A 89 1.00 4.57 13.28
N SER A 90 1.94 3.89 12.68
CA SER A 90 3.26 3.56 13.26
C SER A 90 4.28 3.29 12.16
N GLU A 91 5.52 3.10 12.53
CA GLU A 91 6.56 2.61 11.62
C GLU A 91 6.19 1.27 10.97
N ASN A 92 5.48 0.40 11.70
CA ASN A 92 5.07 -0.91 11.19
C ASN A 92 4.09 -0.77 10.00
N LEU A 93 3.22 0.23 10.02
CA LEU A 93 2.35 0.52 8.88
C LEU A 93 3.16 0.87 7.62
N VAL A 94 4.17 1.74 7.76
CA VAL A 94 5.07 2.11 6.65
C VAL A 94 5.81 0.89 6.14
N ILE A 95 6.40 0.10 7.04
CA ILE A 95 7.14 -1.12 6.70
C ILE A 95 6.23 -2.12 5.96
N ALA A 96 4.99 -2.31 6.42
CA ALA A 96 4.02 -3.20 5.80
C ALA A 96 3.67 -2.77 4.36
N ILE A 97 3.41 -1.47 4.14
CA ILE A 97 3.13 -0.92 2.80
C ILE A 97 4.32 -1.20 1.87
N LEU A 98 5.54 -0.87 2.30
CA LEU A 98 6.74 -1.09 1.50
C LEU A 98 6.98 -2.57 1.20
N ALA A 99 6.73 -3.45 2.17
CA ALA A 99 6.86 -4.90 2.00
C ALA A 99 5.90 -5.43 0.93
N VAL A 100 4.64 -4.97 0.92
CA VAL A 100 3.64 -5.35 -0.08
C VAL A 100 4.05 -4.89 -1.47
N LEU A 101 4.51 -3.65 -1.62
CA LEU A 101 4.99 -3.11 -2.89
C LEU A 101 6.22 -3.88 -3.40
N LYS A 102 7.16 -4.24 -2.52
CA LYS A 102 8.33 -5.09 -2.87
C LYS A 102 7.95 -6.49 -3.38
N LEU A 103 6.80 -7.00 -2.96
CA LEU A 103 6.25 -8.27 -3.47
C LEU A 103 5.58 -8.14 -4.85
N GLY A 104 5.44 -6.94 -5.39
CA GLY A 104 4.61 -6.67 -6.56
C GLY A 104 3.12 -6.83 -6.26
N GLY A 105 2.74 -6.77 -4.98
CA GLY A 105 1.36 -6.84 -4.53
C GLY A 105 0.71 -5.47 -4.44
N HIS A 106 -0.57 -5.46 -4.07
CA HIS A 106 -1.29 -4.24 -3.74
C HIS A 106 -1.87 -4.30 -2.33
N TYR A 107 -1.78 -3.18 -1.63
CA TYR A 107 -2.28 -3.10 -0.27
C TYR A 107 -3.69 -2.50 -0.19
N VAL A 108 -4.44 -2.95 0.81
CA VAL A 108 -5.75 -2.41 1.18
C VAL A 108 -5.64 -1.90 2.61
N PRO A 109 -5.59 -0.57 2.83
CA PRO A 109 -5.47 -0.05 4.18
C PRO A 109 -6.81 -0.18 4.91
N LEU A 110 -6.74 -0.70 6.13
CA LEU A 110 -7.85 -0.79 7.08
C LEU A 110 -7.47 -0.02 8.34
N ASP A 111 -8.30 0.93 8.73
CA ASP A 111 -8.10 1.61 10.01
C ASP A 111 -8.63 0.71 11.15
N PRO A 112 -7.79 0.27 12.11
CA PRO A 112 -8.26 -0.51 13.25
C PRO A 112 -9.28 0.24 14.12
N GLY A 113 -9.30 1.57 14.08
CA GLY A 113 -10.30 2.41 14.74
C GLY A 113 -11.69 2.43 14.09
N HIS A 114 -11.82 1.90 12.86
CA HIS A 114 -13.14 1.79 12.24
C HIS A 114 -13.99 0.70 12.91
N PRO A 115 -15.35 0.87 12.91
CA PRO A 115 -16.25 -0.18 13.37
C PRO A 115 -15.99 -1.52 12.70
N ALA A 116 -16.10 -2.62 13.45
CA ALA A 116 -15.85 -3.98 12.95
C ALA A 116 -16.70 -4.31 11.71
N GLU A 117 -17.97 -3.88 11.71
CA GLU A 117 -18.88 -4.06 10.57
C GLU A 117 -18.34 -3.41 9.28
N ARG A 118 -17.81 -2.18 9.37
CA ARG A 118 -17.21 -1.50 8.22
C ARG A 118 -15.98 -2.25 7.71
N ARG A 119 -15.13 -2.74 8.62
CA ARG A 119 -13.95 -3.53 8.24
C ARG A 119 -14.34 -4.83 7.58
N SER A 120 -15.37 -5.52 8.09
CA SER A 120 -15.91 -6.74 7.48
C SER A 120 -16.42 -6.52 6.06
N LEU A 121 -17.21 -5.45 5.83
CA LEU A 121 -17.69 -5.11 4.48
C LEU A 121 -16.55 -4.89 3.49
N ILE A 122 -15.46 -4.23 3.91
CA ILE A 122 -14.28 -4.02 3.07
C ILE A 122 -13.58 -5.36 2.79
N LEU A 123 -13.40 -6.21 3.81
CA LEU A 123 -12.74 -7.51 3.67
C LEU A 123 -13.54 -8.46 2.79
N GLU A 124 -14.87 -8.48 2.90
CA GLU A 124 -15.76 -9.28 2.05
C GLU A 124 -15.68 -8.86 0.59
N ASP A 125 -15.58 -7.56 0.31
CA ASP A 125 -15.47 -7.03 -1.05
C ASP A 125 -14.06 -7.25 -1.62
N CYS A 126 -13.01 -6.89 -0.89
CA CYS A 126 -11.65 -6.99 -1.40
C CYS A 126 -11.06 -8.39 -1.39
N LYS A 127 -11.55 -9.31 -0.57
CA LYS A 127 -11.10 -10.72 -0.46
C LYS A 127 -9.57 -10.84 -0.44
N PRO A 128 -8.90 -10.33 0.60
CA PRO A 128 -7.44 -10.31 0.63
C PRO A 128 -6.86 -11.71 0.80
N ASP A 129 -5.63 -11.90 0.34
CA ASP A 129 -4.87 -13.14 0.55
C ASP A 129 -4.33 -13.25 1.97
N ILE A 130 -3.93 -12.11 2.51
CA ILE A 130 -3.44 -11.97 3.89
C ILE A 130 -4.01 -10.68 4.47
N ILE A 131 -4.28 -10.72 5.78
CA ILE A 131 -4.61 -9.57 6.60
C ILE A 131 -3.47 -9.40 7.59
N LEU A 132 -2.64 -8.36 7.39
CA LEU A 132 -1.59 -8.00 8.35
C LEU A 132 -2.21 -7.24 9.52
N VAL A 133 -1.96 -7.75 10.71
CA VAL A 133 -2.45 -7.20 11.98
C VAL A 133 -1.30 -7.03 12.97
N SER A 134 -1.51 -6.30 14.08
CA SER A 134 -0.60 -6.34 15.22
C SER A 134 -0.88 -7.55 16.10
N GLU A 135 0.14 -8.06 16.81
CA GLU A 135 -0.06 -9.08 17.85
C GLU A 135 -1.01 -8.61 18.95
N ALA A 136 -0.95 -7.31 19.28
CA ALA A 136 -1.73 -6.71 20.36
C ALA A 136 -3.17 -6.39 19.97
N ASP A 137 -3.48 -6.29 18.67
CA ASP A 137 -4.74 -5.76 18.18
C ASP A 137 -5.49 -6.76 17.27
N ASP A 138 -6.79 -6.58 17.25
CA ASP A 138 -7.77 -7.10 16.31
C ASP A 138 -8.18 -8.56 16.49
N ASP A 139 -8.73 -8.86 17.67
CA ASP A 139 -9.46 -10.12 17.89
C ASP A 139 -10.64 -10.29 16.93
N ALA A 140 -11.25 -9.19 16.45
CA ALA A 140 -12.39 -9.24 15.53
C ALA A 140 -11.98 -9.72 14.13
N ALA A 141 -10.88 -9.21 13.56
CA ALA A 141 -10.36 -9.69 12.26
C ALA A 141 -9.83 -11.12 12.38
N LYS A 142 -9.11 -11.43 13.48
CA LYS A 142 -8.63 -12.79 13.78
C LYS A 142 -9.78 -13.78 13.92
N ALA A 143 -10.87 -13.40 14.59
CA ALA A 143 -12.03 -14.25 14.76
C ALA A 143 -12.81 -14.47 13.45
N ALA A 144 -12.97 -13.41 12.63
CA ALA A 144 -13.69 -13.50 11.37
C ALA A 144 -12.89 -14.19 10.24
N TYR A 145 -11.56 -13.99 10.22
CA TYR A 145 -10.70 -14.47 9.13
C TYR A 145 -9.41 -15.12 9.66
N PRO A 146 -9.49 -16.14 10.53
CA PRO A 146 -8.31 -16.68 11.23
C PRO A 146 -7.26 -17.25 10.30
N ALA A 147 -7.66 -17.82 9.16
CA ALA A 147 -6.74 -18.40 8.19
C ALA A 147 -5.98 -17.35 7.36
N ALA A 148 -6.51 -16.13 7.24
CA ALA A 148 -5.92 -15.04 6.47
C ALA A 148 -5.10 -14.07 7.33
N CYS A 149 -5.33 -14.03 8.65
CA CYS A 149 -4.61 -13.12 9.56
C CYS A 149 -3.17 -13.56 9.78
N MET A 150 -2.27 -12.56 9.81
CA MET A 150 -0.86 -12.73 10.10
C MET A 150 -0.36 -11.53 10.92
N ALA A 151 0.24 -11.78 12.07
CA ALA A 151 0.86 -10.73 12.87
C ALA A 151 2.16 -10.25 12.20
N ILE A 152 2.41 -8.93 12.24
CA ILE A 152 3.61 -8.35 11.64
C ILE A 152 4.85 -8.53 12.53
N GLU A 153 4.71 -8.51 13.84
CA GLU A 153 5.82 -8.50 14.79
C GLU A 153 6.72 -9.75 14.68
N PRO A 154 6.21 -10.98 14.52
CA PRO A 154 7.06 -12.15 14.27
C PRO A 154 7.91 -12.00 13.01
N LEU A 155 7.36 -11.38 11.95
CA LEU A 155 8.09 -11.15 10.71
C LEU A 155 9.22 -10.13 10.90
N LEU A 156 8.97 -9.09 11.69
CA LEU A 156 9.97 -8.08 12.03
C LEU A 156 11.13 -8.65 12.84
N ARG A 157 10.84 -9.61 13.73
CA ARG A 157 11.84 -10.29 14.58
C ARG A 157 12.60 -11.41 13.86
N ALA A 158 12.19 -11.79 12.67
CA ALA A 158 12.86 -12.85 11.92
C ALA A 158 14.32 -12.51 11.66
N THR A 159 15.21 -13.48 11.95
CA THR A 159 16.66 -13.36 11.74
C THR A 159 17.06 -14.10 10.47
N GLY A 160 18.07 -13.59 9.78
CA GLY A 160 18.59 -14.18 8.53
C GLY A 160 18.91 -13.13 7.48
N SER A 161 19.49 -13.57 6.38
CA SER A 161 19.69 -12.72 5.20
C SER A 161 18.44 -12.82 4.32
N PHE A 162 17.71 -11.74 4.24
CA PHE A 162 16.54 -11.63 3.38
C PHE A 162 16.96 -10.90 2.11
N GLY A 163 17.05 -11.64 1.02
CA GLY A 163 17.29 -11.05 -0.30
C GLY A 163 16.14 -10.10 -0.69
N HIS A 164 16.39 -9.29 -1.69
CA HIS A 164 15.36 -8.41 -2.24
C HIS A 164 14.25 -9.25 -2.87
N PRO A 165 13.05 -9.31 -2.29
CA PRO A 165 11.95 -10.10 -2.85
C PRO A 165 11.31 -9.38 -4.05
N HIS A 166 12.08 -8.53 -4.72
CA HIS A 166 11.60 -7.71 -5.81
C HIS A 166 10.93 -8.53 -6.91
N ARG A 167 9.71 -8.17 -7.24
CA ARG A 167 9.03 -8.54 -8.47
C ARG A 167 8.77 -7.28 -9.26
N GLU A 168 9.08 -7.34 -10.54
CA GLU A 168 8.79 -6.27 -11.48
C GLU A 168 7.30 -5.90 -11.41
N THR A 169 7.00 -4.64 -11.14
CA THR A 169 5.65 -4.12 -11.10
C THR A 169 5.33 -3.57 -12.49
N LEU A 170 4.39 -4.21 -13.18
CA LEU A 170 3.94 -3.71 -14.48
C LEU A 170 3.05 -2.47 -14.30
N PRO A 171 3.00 -1.55 -15.29
CA PRO A 171 2.22 -0.33 -15.22
C PRO A 171 0.73 -0.53 -14.93
N ASP A 172 0.18 -1.66 -15.39
CA ASP A 172 -1.24 -2.02 -15.23
C ASP A 172 -1.58 -2.66 -13.88
N HIS A 173 -0.56 -2.90 -13.04
CA HIS A 173 -0.79 -3.46 -11.71
C HIS A 173 -1.33 -2.40 -10.77
N LEU A 174 -2.03 -2.85 -9.72
CA LEU A 174 -2.44 -1.98 -8.63
C LEU A 174 -1.31 -1.85 -7.61
N ALA A 175 -1.12 -0.65 -7.08
CA ALA A 175 -0.30 -0.42 -5.89
C ALA A 175 -1.17 -0.46 -4.62
N SER A 176 -2.38 0.11 -4.70
CA SER A 176 -3.31 0.10 -3.59
C SER A 176 -4.76 0.09 -4.02
N LEU A 177 -5.63 -0.34 -3.10
CA LEU A 177 -7.08 -0.26 -3.22
C LEU A 177 -7.61 0.50 -2.01
N ILE A 178 -8.00 1.76 -2.21
CA ILE A 178 -8.46 2.65 -1.13
C ILE A 178 -9.98 2.68 -1.09
N TYR A 179 -10.55 2.40 0.09
CA TYR A 179 -12.00 2.42 0.27
C TYR A 179 -12.50 3.77 0.74
N THR A 180 -13.45 4.32 0.01
CA THR A 180 -14.17 5.56 0.33
C THR A 180 -15.60 5.26 0.78
N SER A 181 -16.22 6.22 1.49
CA SER A 181 -17.64 6.15 1.82
C SER A 181 -18.47 6.33 0.55
N GLY A 182 -19.11 5.26 0.09
CA GLY A 182 -20.03 5.35 -1.05
C GLY A 182 -21.33 6.07 -0.68
N SER A 183 -21.96 6.75 -1.64
CA SER A 183 -23.26 7.41 -1.50
C SER A 183 -24.39 6.43 -1.11
N SER A 184 -24.23 5.14 -1.38
CA SER A 184 -25.15 4.06 -1.03
C SER A 184 -24.90 3.46 0.37
N GLY A 185 -24.03 4.04 1.19
CA GLY A 185 -23.64 3.52 2.50
C GLY A 185 -22.63 2.35 2.47
N ARG A 186 -22.44 1.70 1.33
CA ARG A 186 -21.42 0.65 1.18
C ARG A 186 -20.08 1.25 0.78
N PRO A 187 -18.96 0.80 1.37
CA PRO A 187 -17.63 1.23 0.95
C PRO A 187 -17.37 0.91 -0.53
N LYS A 188 -16.75 1.83 -1.26
CA LYS A 188 -16.32 1.64 -2.65
C LYS A 188 -14.81 1.63 -2.74
N GLY A 189 -14.23 0.57 -3.32
CA GLY A 189 -12.80 0.48 -3.56
C GLY A 189 -12.37 1.29 -4.78
N VAL A 190 -11.40 2.19 -4.60
CA VAL A 190 -10.77 2.99 -5.66
C VAL A 190 -9.40 2.40 -5.93
N PRO A 191 -9.18 1.81 -7.12
CA PRO A 191 -7.89 1.25 -7.48
C PRO A 191 -6.91 2.38 -7.83
N LEU A 192 -5.70 2.31 -7.27
CA LEU A 192 -4.60 3.23 -7.56
C LEU A 192 -3.43 2.44 -8.17
N PRO A 193 -3.07 2.72 -9.43
CA PRO A 193 -1.91 2.10 -10.06
C PRO A 193 -0.59 2.70 -9.51
N PRO A 194 0.55 2.02 -9.67
CA PRO A 194 1.86 2.52 -9.26
C PRO A 194 2.21 3.85 -9.92
N THR A 195 1.74 4.07 -11.14
CA THR A 195 1.92 5.32 -11.90
C THR A 195 1.31 6.54 -11.21
N SER A 196 0.33 6.35 -10.32
CA SER A 196 -0.23 7.43 -9.50
C SER A 196 0.60 7.75 -8.26
N LEU A 197 1.48 6.84 -7.82
CA LEU A 197 2.35 7.04 -6.65
C LEU A 197 3.67 7.70 -7.03
N VAL A 198 4.26 7.35 -8.16
CA VAL A 198 5.57 7.87 -8.61
C VAL A 198 5.63 9.41 -8.67
N PRO A 199 4.60 10.13 -9.15
CA PRO A 199 4.59 11.58 -9.16
C PRO A 199 4.60 12.23 -7.77
N LEU A 200 4.28 11.48 -6.73
CA LEU A 200 4.20 11.95 -5.35
C LEU A 200 5.50 11.74 -4.56
N LEU A 201 6.47 11.01 -5.12
CA LEU A 201 7.78 10.70 -4.54
C LEU A 201 8.87 11.61 -5.08
#